data_e8a17cf473faf2b17bb141ea19a5a9cf
#
_entry.id   e8a17cf473faf2b17bb141ea19a5a9cf
#
_cell.length_a   1.000
_cell.length_b   1.000
_cell.length_c   1.000
_cell.angle_alpha   90.00
_cell.angle_beta   90.00
_cell.angle_gamma   90.00
#
_symmetry.space_group_name_H-M   'P 1'
#
loop_
_entity.id
_entity.type
_entity.pdbx_description
1 polymer ?
#
loop_
_entity_poly.entity_id
_entity_poly.type
_entity_poly.pdbx_seq_one_letter_code
_entity_poly.pdbx_strand_id
1 'polypeptide(L)'
;MSRYYEWKCETVRGGTGYDIHSRLPDAIDRTQPDYSIYPNLVDDKTAYGFLTRGCPNKCAWCIVPTKEGVIRPYMDVEEIGIEGRNRLVLMDNNVLASNYGLEQVEKIINCGYRIDFNQGLDARLVTPEVAKMLAKVKWIRHIRFGCDTPRQIVECERAMKMIDSHLKTPHEYLLYAIITSNFNESHERIEHFRLNKRVVIQAQPFRDPQNPAAKIPKWQKDMAFWANQRAVYRSTDFPGFSPRKGFFCKEYFNMFPTT
;
A
#
# COMPACT_ATOMS: atom_id res chain seq x y z
N MET A 1 1.44 -20.31 17.17
CA MET A 1 0.12 -20.14 17.84
C MET A 1 0.23 -18.93 18.74
N SER A 2 -0.47 -17.84 18.44
CA SER A 2 -0.55 -16.69 19.35
C SER A 2 -1.39 -17.13 20.56
N ARG A 3 -0.84 -16.95 21.76
CA ARG A 3 -1.60 -17.15 23.00
C ARG A 3 -2.61 -15.99 23.08
N TYR A 4 -3.87 -16.27 22.77
CA TYR A 4 -4.95 -15.32 23.01
C TYR A 4 -5.23 -15.31 24.52
N TYR A 5 -5.27 -14.10 25.10
CA TYR A 5 -5.76 -13.92 26.43
C TYR A 5 -7.25 -14.33 26.47
N GLU A 6 -7.63 -15.17 27.39
CA GLU A 6 -9.04 -15.45 27.67
C GLU A 6 -9.59 -14.28 28.49
N TRP A 7 -10.37 -13.45 27.84
CA TRP A 7 -11.05 -12.34 28.51
C TRP A 7 -12.25 -12.88 29.27
N LYS A 8 -12.51 -12.34 30.47
CA LYS A 8 -13.70 -12.68 31.29
C LYS A 8 -14.98 -11.98 30.80
N CYS A 9 -15.08 -11.69 29.53
CA CYS A 9 -16.22 -11.03 28.88
C CYS A 9 -16.55 -11.76 27.59
N GLU A 10 -17.75 -11.50 27.06
CA GLU A 10 -18.12 -11.97 25.72
C GLU A 10 -17.15 -11.38 24.70
N THR A 11 -16.58 -12.24 23.89
CA THR A 11 -15.57 -11.87 22.89
C THR A 11 -16.10 -12.21 21.50
N VAL A 12 -16.30 -11.19 20.68
CA VAL A 12 -16.59 -11.34 19.25
C VAL A 12 -15.29 -11.23 18.46
N ARG A 13 -14.98 -12.24 17.67
CA ARG A 13 -13.78 -12.29 16.83
C ARG A 13 -14.15 -12.08 15.38
N GLY A 14 -13.45 -11.18 14.70
CA GLY A 14 -13.70 -10.86 13.29
C GLY A 14 -12.47 -10.28 12.62
N GLY A 15 -12.68 -9.75 11.42
CA GLY A 15 -11.63 -9.15 10.60
C GLY A 15 -10.92 -10.16 9.70
N THR A 16 -10.09 -9.65 8.79
CA THR A 16 -9.50 -10.42 7.67
C THR A 16 -8.71 -11.67 8.09
N GLY A 17 -8.21 -11.70 9.32
CA GLY A 17 -7.46 -12.85 9.85
C GLY A 17 -8.35 -13.99 10.38
N TYR A 18 -9.65 -13.75 10.54
CA TYR A 18 -10.63 -14.74 11.05
C TYR A 18 -11.73 -15.01 10.03
N ASP A 19 -12.46 -13.97 9.69
CA ASP A 19 -13.58 -14.02 8.75
C ASP A 19 -13.69 -12.69 8.03
N ILE A 20 -13.58 -12.73 6.72
CA ILE A 20 -13.62 -11.52 5.87
C ILE A 20 -14.99 -10.86 5.84
N HIS A 21 -16.05 -11.61 6.17
CA HIS A 21 -17.42 -11.11 6.18
C HIS A 21 -17.82 -10.49 7.52
N SER A 22 -17.14 -10.83 8.60
CA SER A 22 -17.38 -10.25 9.91
C SER A 22 -16.99 -8.78 9.94
N ARG A 23 -17.92 -7.94 10.40
CA ARG A 23 -17.74 -6.50 10.57
C ARG A 23 -18.03 -6.11 12.00
N LEU A 24 -17.36 -5.09 12.49
CA LEU A 24 -17.74 -4.45 13.74
C LEU A 24 -19.10 -3.73 13.57
N PRO A 25 -19.92 -3.65 14.62
CA PRO A 25 -21.05 -2.73 14.64
C PRO A 25 -20.59 -1.30 14.33
N ASP A 26 -21.38 -0.54 13.57
CA ASP A 26 -21.00 0.81 13.11
C ASP A 26 -20.62 1.74 14.26
N ALA A 27 -21.27 1.63 15.40
CA ALA A 27 -20.95 2.41 16.59
C ALA A 27 -19.54 2.15 17.13
N ILE A 28 -19.02 0.93 16.96
CA ILE A 28 -17.67 0.55 17.37
C ILE A 28 -16.68 0.86 16.25
N ASP A 29 -17.02 0.56 14.99
CA ASP A 29 -16.15 0.75 13.84
C ASP A 29 -15.74 2.23 13.64
N ARG A 30 -16.64 3.16 14.03
CA ARG A 30 -16.40 4.60 13.97
C ARG A 30 -15.88 5.22 15.27
N THR A 31 -15.66 4.41 16.30
CA THR A 31 -15.06 4.92 17.54
C THR A 31 -13.63 5.34 17.30
N GLN A 32 -13.29 6.49 17.83
CA GLN A 32 -11.91 7.01 17.77
C GLN A 32 -10.96 6.05 18.50
N PRO A 33 -9.78 5.75 17.93
CA PRO A 33 -8.78 4.94 18.61
C PRO A 33 -8.31 5.60 19.91
N ASP A 34 -8.27 4.82 20.99
CA ASP A 34 -7.64 5.25 22.23
C ASP A 34 -6.12 5.08 22.14
N TYR A 35 -5.42 6.17 21.86
CA TYR A 35 -3.97 6.18 21.76
C TYR A 35 -3.26 6.14 23.11
N SER A 36 -3.97 6.37 24.23
CA SER A 36 -3.39 6.38 25.59
C SER A 36 -2.97 4.99 26.05
N ILE A 37 -3.55 3.95 25.48
CA ILE A 37 -3.19 2.54 25.78
C ILE A 37 -1.79 2.15 25.28
N TYR A 38 -1.15 3.02 24.50
CA TYR A 38 0.21 2.80 23.98
C TYR A 38 1.20 3.80 24.62
N PRO A 39 1.73 3.53 25.82
CA PRO A 39 2.53 4.50 26.58
C PRO A 39 3.79 4.97 25.81
N ASN A 40 4.33 4.14 24.93
CA ASN A 40 5.49 4.51 24.10
C ASN A 40 5.13 5.44 22.92
N LEU A 41 3.84 5.72 22.69
CA LEU A 41 3.33 6.55 21.60
C LEU A 41 2.62 7.81 22.12
N VAL A 42 2.76 8.14 23.41
CA VAL A 42 2.10 9.31 24.03
C VAL A 42 2.51 10.61 23.32
N ASP A 43 3.78 10.73 22.92
CA ASP A 43 4.30 11.87 22.17
C ASP A 43 4.14 11.75 20.65
N ASP A 44 3.65 10.61 20.15
CA ASP A 44 3.42 10.43 18.72
C ASP A 44 2.15 11.16 18.29
N LYS A 45 2.32 12.18 17.47
CA LYS A 45 1.25 12.98 16.89
C LYS A 45 0.60 12.33 15.68
N THR A 46 0.70 11.02 15.54
CA THR A 46 0.12 10.25 14.45
C THR A 46 -1.27 9.74 14.81
N ALA A 47 -2.24 9.97 13.92
CA ALA A 47 -3.56 9.36 13.95
C ALA A 47 -3.74 8.42 12.76
N TYR A 48 -4.59 7.43 12.92
CA TYR A 48 -4.89 6.42 11.90
C TYR A 48 -6.38 6.44 11.58
N GLY A 49 -6.74 6.33 10.29
CA GLY A 49 -8.14 6.34 9.89
C GLY A 49 -8.35 6.05 8.41
N PHE A 50 -9.60 6.19 8.02
CA PHE A 50 -10.07 6.03 6.65
C PHE A 50 -10.95 7.23 6.31
N LEU A 51 -10.71 7.88 5.19
CA LEU A 51 -11.62 8.89 4.62
C LEU A 51 -12.74 8.21 3.84
N THR A 52 -12.36 7.15 3.11
CA THR A 52 -13.24 6.33 2.30
C THR A 52 -13.05 4.86 2.59
N ARG A 53 -14.09 4.05 2.38
CA ARG A 53 -14.02 2.58 2.43
C ARG A 53 -14.43 2.01 1.08
N GLY A 54 -13.84 0.87 0.70
CA GLY A 54 -14.14 0.20 -0.55
C GLY A 54 -13.35 0.68 -1.75
N CYS A 55 -13.59 0.06 -2.90
CA CYS A 55 -12.89 0.37 -4.16
C CYS A 55 -13.78 0.00 -5.36
N PRO A 56 -13.81 0.81 -6.44
CA PRO A 56 -14.56 0.48 -7.65
C PRO A 56 -13.88 -0.61 -8.51
N ASN A 57 -12.58 -0.85 -8.28
CA ASN A 57 -11.81 -1.83 -9.04
C ASN A 57 -12.13 -3.27 -8.60
N LYS A 58 -12.02 -4.21 -9.54
CA LYS A 58 -12.21 -5.66 -9.32
C LYS A 58 -10.91 -6.42 -9.65
N CYS A 59 -9.80 -6.04 -9.01
CA CYS A 59 -8.51 -6.69 -9.21
C CYS A 59 -8.57 -8.15 -8.75
N ALA A 60 -8.07 -9.08 -9.57
CA ALA A 60 -8.17 -10.53 -9.32
C ALA A 60 -7.48 -10.98 -8.01
N TRP A 61 -6.50 -10.23 -7.55
CA TRP A 61 -5.74 -10.52 -6.33
C TRP A 61 -6.23 -9.75 -5.09
N CYS A 62 -7.29 -8.93 -5.22
CA CYS A 62 -7.69 -7.99 -4.17
C CYS A 62 -8.93 -8.47 -3.43
N ILE A 63 -8.86 -8.47 -2.10
CA ILE A 63 -9.97 -8.83 -1.22
C ILE A 63 -10.97 -7.68 -1.01
N VAL A 64 -10.57 -6.43 -1.31
CA VAL A 64 -11.36 -5.23 -1.01
C VAL A 64 -12.77 -5.28 -1.59
N PRO A 65 -13.00 -5.68 -2.86
CA PRO A 65 -14.37 -5.76 -3.41
C PRO A 65 -15.28 -6.68 -2.62
N THR A 66 -14.76 -7.79 -2.11
CA THR A 66 -15.51 -8.77 -1.31
C THR A 66 -15.74 -8.27 0.11
N LYS A 67 -14.73 -7.65 0.73
CA LYS A 67 -14.79 -7.23 2.13
C LYS A 67 -15.47 -5.88 2.32
N GLU A 68 -15.11 -4.89 1.51
CA GLU A 68 -15.52 -3.49 1.69
C GLU A 68 -16.60 -3.05 0.71
N GLY A 69 -16.71 -3.73 -0.45
CA GLY A 69 -17.63 -3.39 -1.53
C GLY A 69 -17.20 -2.17 -2.32
N VAL A 70 -18.20 -1.44 -2.85
CA VAL A 70 -17.98 -0.22 -3.63
C VAL A 70 -17.48 0.92 -2.73
N ILE A 71 -16.76 1.86 -3.36
CA ILE A 71 -16.24 3.03 -2.63
C ILE A 71 -17.38 3.90 -2.08
N ARG A 72 -17.20 4.36 -0.86
CA ARG A 72 -18.15 5.24 -0.16
C ARG A 72 -17.43 6.19 0.81
N PRO A 73 -17.99 7.36 1.12
CA PRO A 73 -17.54 8.21 2.21
C PRO A 73 -17.53 7.45 3.54
N TYR A 74 -16.59 7.80 4.43
CA TYR A 74 -16.50 7.15 5.73
C TYR A 74 -16.31 8.14 6.87
N MET A 75 -15.14 8.78 7.03
CA MET A 75 -14.88 9.80 8.05
C MET A 75 -14.39 11.09 7.40
N ASP A 76 -14.70 12.22 8.02
CA ASP A 76 -14.05 13.49 7.67
C ASP A 76 -12.63 13.52 8.24
N VAL A 77 -11.73 14.20 7.55
CA VAL A 77 -10.34 14.29 8.00
C VAL A 77 -10.20 14.97 9.37
N GLU A 78 -11.10 15.87 9.71
CA GLU A 78 -11.12 16.56 11.00
C GLU A 78 -11.56 15.64 12.14
N GLU A 79 -12.35 14.59 11.84
CA GLU A 79 -12.68 13.54 12.79
C GLU A 79 -11.47 12.63 13.08
N ILE A 80 -10.53 12.49 12.14
CA ILE A 80 -9.31 11.69 12.30
C ILE A 80 -8.21 12.50 13.01
N GLY A 81 -8.07 13.78 12.64
CA GLY A 81 -7.01 14.69 13.14
C GLY A 81 -7.32 15.33 14.49
N ILE A 82 -7.61 14.51 15.50
CA ILE A 82 -7.98 14.96 16.85
C ILE A 82 -6.79 15.10 17.80
N GLU A 83 -7.02 15.74 18.96
CA GLU A 83 -6.08 15.80 20.10
C GLU A 83 -4.69 16.34 19.74
N GLY A 84 -4.62 17.28 18.78
CA GLY A 84 -3.35 17.84 18.31
C GLY A 84 -2.54 16.89 17.43
N ARG A 85 -3.11 15.78 16.97
CA ARG A 85 -2.51 14.83 16.04
C ARG A 85 -2.59 15.39 14.62
N ASN A 86 -1.44 15.78 14.09
CA ASN A 86 -1.33 16.43 12.78
C ASN A 86 -0.61 15.58 11.72
N ARG A 87 -0.31 14.32 12.06
CA ARG A 87 0.23 13.32 11.14
C ARG A 87 -0.80 12.22 10.97
N LEU A 88 -1.30 12.02 9.77
CA LEU A 88 -2.38 11.08 9.50
C LEU A 88 -1.89 9.93 8.61
N VAL A 89 -1.99 8.71 9.09
CA VAL A 89 -1.82 7.50 8.29
C VAL A 89 -3.20 7.05 7.85
N LEU A 90 -3.49 7.26 6.57
CA LEU A 90 -4.77 7.00 5.94
C LEU A 90 -4.72 5.65 5.23
N MET A 91 -5.63 4.76 5.61
CA MET A 91 -5.65 3.37 5.17
C MET A 91 -6.67 3.13 4.05
N ASP A 92 -7.01 4.19 3.32
CA ASP A 92 -7.97 4.16 2.21
C ASP A 92 -7.55 3.19 1.12
N ASN A 93 -8.51 2.45 0.59
CA ASN A 93 -8.27 1.47 -0.47
C ASN A 93 -8.09 2.14 -1.85
N ASN A 94 -8.81 3.24 -2.13
CA ASN A 94 -8.67 4.00 -3.38
C ASN A 94 -9.30 5.39 -3.25
N VAL A 95 -8.73 6.26 -2.44
CA VAL A 95 -9.27 7.59 -2.13
C VAL A 95 -9.51 8.46 -3.37
N LEU A 96 -8.66 8.34 -4.40
CA LEU A 96 -8.77 9.14 -5.61
C LEU A 96 -9.97 8.77 -6.51
N ALA A 97 -10.61 7.63 -6.27
CA ALA A 97 -11.76 7.17 -7.04
C ALA A 97 -13.10 7.74 -6.53
N SER A 98 -13.08 8.71 -5.62
CA SER A 98 -14.26 9.30 -5.00
C SER A 98 -14.15 10.82 -4.98
N ASN A 99 -15.21 11.52 -5.39
CA ASN A 99 -15.27 12.98 -5.26
C ASN A 99 -15.11 13.41 -3.79
N TYR A 100 -15.79 12.70 -2.87
CA TYR A 100 -15.59 12.92 -1.45
C TYR A 100 -14.13 12.74 -1.01
N GLY A 101 -13.45 11.71 -1.52
CA GLY A 101 -12.02 11.50 -1.26
C GLY A 101 -11.16 12.68 -1.74
N LEU A 102 -11.43 13.22 -2.93
CA LEU A 102 -10.73 14.39 -3.45
C LEU A 102 -11.00 15.65 -2.60
N GLU A 103 -12.23 15.88 -2.18
CA GLU A 103 -12.61 16.97 -1.25
C GLU A 103 -11.85 16.84 0.09
N GLN A 104 -11.71 15.63 0.61
CA GLN A 104 -10.95 15.38 1.83
C GLN A 104 -9.44 15.66 1.65
N VAL A 105 -8.87 15.36 0.48
CA VAL A 105 -7.47 15.72 0.18
C VAL A 105 -7.30 17.25 0.14
N GLU A 106 -8.26 17.99 -0.39
CA GLU A 106 -8.24 19.46 -0.35
C GLU A 106 -8.32 19.99 1.10
N LYS A 107 -9.18 19.42 1.93
CA LYS A 107 -9.24 19.76 3.36
C LYS A 107 -7.92 19.48 4.08
N ILE A 108 -7.29 18.32 3.82
CA ILE A 108 -5.95 17.97 4.34
C ILE A 108 -4.93 19.05 4.03
N ILE A 109 -4.92 19.55 2.79
CA ILE A 109 -4.00 20.62 2.36
C ILE A 109 -4.28 21.91 3.14
N ASN A 110 -5.56 22.28 3.25
CA ASN A 110 -5.98 23.52 3.91
C ASN A 110 -5.70 23.49 5.42
N CYS A 111 -5.93 22.36 6.08
CA CYS A 111 -5.63 22.15 7.51
C CYS A 111 -4.13 21.97 7.76
N GLY A 112 -3.33 21.72 6.71
CA GLY A 112 -1.89 21.59 6.82
C GLY A 112 -1.41 20.28 7.45
N TYR A 113 -2.26 19.25 7.46
CA TYR A 113 -1.90 17.91 7.93
C TYR A 113 -0.77 17.30 7.10
N ARG A 114 0.07 16.50 7.77
CA ARG A 114 1.03 15.61 7.08
C ARG A 114 0.41 14.23 6.95
N ILE A 115 0.45 13.65 5.76
CA ILE A 115 -0.24 12.38 5.52
C ILE A 115 0.63 11.30 4.89
N ASP A 116 0.19 10.06 5.04
CA ASP A 116 0.65 8.88 4.32
C ASP A 116 -0.58 8.05 3.91
N PHE A 117 -0.86 7.93 2.62
CA PHE A 117 -1.83 6.94 2.11
C PHE A 117 -1.14 5.58 2.04
N ASN A 118 -1.18 4.83 3.14
CA ASN A 118 -0.33 3.66 3.31
C ASN A 118 -0.75 2.43 2.49
N GLN A 119 -1.95 2.42 1.90
CA GLN A 119 -2.38 1.38 0.95
C GLN A 119 -2.00 1.70 -0.50
N GLY A 120 -1.52 2.92 -0.75
CA GLY A 120 -1.16 3.40 -2.07
C GLY A 120 -2.33 4.01 -2.86
N LEU A 121 -1.98 4.90 -3.77
CA LEU A 121 -2.89 5.57 -4.67
C LEU A 121 -3.00 4.81 -5.99
N ASP A 122 -4.08 5.02 -6.72
CA ASP A 122 -4.25 4.51 -8.08
C ASP A 122 -3.67 5.51 -9.09
N ALA A 123 -2.50 5.21 -9.65
CA ALA A 123 -1.80 6.08 -10.58
C ALA A 123 -2.62 6.42 -11.85
N ARG A 124 -3.57 5.55 -12.23
CA ARG A 124 -4.47 5.76 -13.38
C ARG A 124 -5.37 6.96 -13.18
N LEU A 125 -5.71 7.30 -11.94
CA LEU A 125 -6.61 8.39 -11.57
C LEU A 125 -5.89 9.74 -11.39
N VAL A 126 -4.57 9.77 -11.55
CA VAL A 126 -3.81 11.02 -11.49
C VAL A 126 -3.99 11.79 -12.78
N THR A 127 -4.91 12.77 -12.77
CA THR A 127 -5.07 13.79 -13.81
C THR A 127 -4.13 14.97 -13.55
N PRO A 128 -4.00 15.95 -14.46
CA PRO A 128 -3.22 17.18 -14.20
C PRO A 128 -3.67 17.92 -12.94
N GLU A 129 -4.99 17.99 -12.69
CA GLU A 129 -5.57 18.64 -11.52
C GLU A 129 -5.22 17.88 -10.22
N VAL A 130 -5.38 16.56 -10.25
CA VAL A 130 -5.01 15.68 -9.13
C VAL A 130 -3.50 15.75 -8.85
N ALA A 131 -2.66 15.76 -9.90
CA ALA A 131 -1.22 15.91 -9.75
C ALA A 131 -0.84 17.22 -9.06
N LYS A 132 -1.45 18.34 -9.49
CA LYS A 132 -1.27 19.67 -8.88
C LYS A 132 -1.73 19.69 -7.41
N MET A 133 -2.79 18.96 -7.09
CA MET A 133 -3.31 18.82 -5.72
C MET A 133 -2.32 17.99 -4.87
N LEU A 134 -1.91 16.80 -5.35
CA LEU A 134 -0.98 15.92 -4.64
C LEU A 134 0.40 16.57 -4.40
N ALA A 135 0.84 17.44 -5.30
CA ALA A 135 2.07 18.21 -5.13
C ALA A 135 2.01 19.22 -3.97
N LYS A 136 0.82 19.63 -3.51
CA LYS A 136 0.63 20.52 -2.36
C LYS A 136 0.55 19.78 -1.02
N VAL A 137 0.33 18.48 -1.06
CA VAL A 137 0.20 17.65 0.14
C VAL A 137 1.54 17.60 0.90
N LYS A 138 1.48 17.73 2.21
CA LYS A 138 2.63 17.51 3.08
C LYS A 138 2.76 16.02 3.40
N TRP A 139 3.54 15.31 2.62
CA TRP A 139 3.75 13.87 2.81
C TRP A 139 4.58 13.58 4.06
N ILE A 140 4.21 12.53 4.81
CA ILE A 140 5.02 12.04 5.93
C ILE A 140 6.31 11.43 5.40
N ARG A 141 6.22 10.66 4.31
CA ARG A 141 7.37 9.99 3.72
C ARG A 141 7.25 9.93 2.19
N HIS A 142 6.70 8.88 1.65
CA HIS A 142 6.62 8.62 0.20
C HIS A 142 5.23 8.90 -0.34
N ILE A 143 5.12 9.27 -1.60
CA ILE A 143 3.89 9.08 -2.36
C ILE A 143 3.88 7.63 -2.82
N ARG A 144 2.80 6.90 -2.52
CA ARG A 144 2.72 5.46 -2.77
C ARG A 144 1.74 5.16 -3.89
N PHE A 145 2.13 4.26 -4.81
CA PHE A 145 1.27 3.77 -5.88
C PHE A 145 1.26 2.24 -5.91
N GLY A 146 0.15 1.66 -6.39
CA GLY A 146 0.10 0.27 -6.81
C GLY A 146 0.69 0.11 -8.21
N CYS A 147 1.59 -0.87 -8.40
CA CYS A 147 2.18 -1.24 -9.68
C CYS A 147 2.18 -2.76 -9.82
N ASP A 148 0.98 -3.35 -10.03
CA ASP A 148 0.73 -4.79 -9.98
C ASP A 148 0.63 -5.44 -11.36
N THR A 149 0.61 -4.64 -12.43
CA THR A 149 0.56 -5.11 -13.82
C THR A 149 1.54 -4.32 -14.70
N PRO A 150 1.99 -4.87 -15.85
CA PRO A 150 2.88 -4.16 -16.78
C PRO A 150 2.32 -2.80 -17.25
N ARG A 151 1.02 -2.74 -17.49
CA ARG A 151 0.36 -1.49 -17.89
C ARG A 151 0.53 -0.39 -16.83
N GLN A 152 0.53 -0.75 -15.56
CA GLN A 152 0.69 0.23 -14.48
C GLN A 152 2.09 0.83 -14.38
N ILE A 153 3.11 0.25 -15.03
CA ILE A 153 4.44 0.88 -15.16
C ILE A 153 4.30 2.27 -15.79
N VAL A 154 3.68 2.31 -16.97
CA VAL A 154 3.48 3.56 -17.73
C VAL A 154 2.62 4.55 -16.95
N GLU A 155 1.58 4.06 -16.27
CA GLU A 155 0.69 4.91 -15.47
C GLU A 155 1.42 5.49 -14.25
N CYS A 156 2.26 4.70 -13.57
CA CYS A 156 3.07 5.20 -12.45
C CYS A 156 4.08 6.24 -12.93
N GLU A 157 4.81 5.99 -14.01
CA GLU A 157 5.76 6.94 -14.58
C GLU A 157 5.09 8.25 -14.99
N ARG A 158 3.92 8.16 -15.65
CA ARG A 158 3.11 9.31 -16.02
C ARG A 158 2.70 10.10 -14.77
N ALA A 159 2.15 9.45 -13.77
CA ALA A 159 1.70 10.09 -12.54
C ALA A 159 2.86 10.77 -11.79
N MET A 160 3.99 10.08 -11.62
CA MET A 160 5.19 10.65 -11.01
C MET A 160 5.69 11.89 -11.75
N LYS A 161 5.79 11.82 -13.10
CA LYS A 161 6.22 12.95 -13.94
C LYS A 161 5.27 14.14 -13.80
N MET A 162 3.96 13.90 -13.78
CA MET A 162 2.95 14.95 -13.64
C MET A 162 3.03 15.63 -12.27
N ILE A 163 3.19 14.86 -11.18
CA ILE A 163 3.34 15.43 -9.83
C ILE A 163 4.63 16.23 -9.73
N ASP A 164 5.75 15.66 -10.19
CA ASP A 164 7.07 16.29 -10.13
C ASP A 164 7.12 17.61 -10.92
N SER A 165 6.33 17.77 -11.98
CA SER A 165 6.26 19.03 -12.75
C SER A 165 5.74 20.21 -11.93
N HIS A 166 5.06 19.96 -10.82
CA HIS A 166 4.56 20.97 -9.89
C HIS A 166 5.45 21.18 -8.66
N LEU A 167 6.57 20.46 -8.55
CA LEU A 167 7.48 20.49 -7.40
C LEU A 167 8.81 21.16 -7.75
N LYS A 168 9.34 21.94 -6.82
CA LYS A 168 10.71 22.49 -6.93
C LYS A 168 11.77 21.38 -6.80
N THR A 169 11.51 20.40 -5.95
CA THR A 169 12.37 19.24 -5.72
C THR A 169 11.54 17.99 -5.92
N PRO A 170 11.93 17.09 -6.83
CA PRO A 170 11.22 15.84 -7.07
C PRO A 170 11.08 14.99 -5.82
N HIS A 171 9.95 14.29 -5.68
CA HIS A 171 9.64 13.48 -4.51
C HIS A 171 10.23 12.06 -4.61
N GLU A 172 10.29 11.36 -3.47
CA GLU A 172 10.52 9.91 -3.44
C GLU A 172 9.16 9.18 -3.49
N TYR A 173 9.11 8.12 -4.29
CA TYR A 173 7.92 7.30 -4.49
C TYR A 173 8.14 5.89 -3.95
N LEU A 174 7.06 5.26 -3.47
CA LEU A 174 7.07 3.85 -3.13
C LEU A 174 6.04 3.13 -4.00
N LEU A 175 6.47 2.09 -4.69
CA LEU A 175 5.58 1.28 -5.52
C LEU A 175 5.36 -0.08 -4.83
N TYR A 176 4.10 -0.39 -4.56
CA TYR A 176 3.68 -1.73 -4.20
C TYR A 176 3.66 -2.60 -5.45
N ALA A 177 4.26 -3.77 -5.38
CA ALA A 177 4.34 -4.69 -6.49
C ALA A 177 3.97 -6.10 -6.03
N ILE A 178 2.84 -6.63 -6.48
CA ILE A 178 2.48 -8.00 -6.21
C ILE A 178 3.27 -8.93 -7.13
N ILE A 179 3.82 -10.01 -6.58
CA ILE A 179 4.50 -11.05 -7.37
C ILE A 179 3.48 -12.14 -7.63
N THR A 180 3.00 -12.21 -8.86
CA THR A 180 2.00 -13.19 -9.31
C THR A 180 2.62 -14.56 -9.61
N SER A 181 1.85 -15.48 -10.19
CA SER A 181 2.38 -16.75 -10.69
C SER A 181 3.21 -16.60 -11.98
N ASN A 182 3.12 -15.47 -12.67
CA ASN A 182 3.92 -15.18 -13.86
C ASN A 182 5.29 -14.62 -13.44
N PHE A 183 6.32 -15.46 -13.55
CA PHE A 183 7.69 -15.12 -13.16
C PHE A 183 8.26 -13.97 -13.99
N ASN A 184 8.22 -14.10 -15.32
CA ASN A 184 8.85 -13.14 -16.23
C ASN A 184 8.21 -11.76 -16.10
N GLU A 185 6.89 -11.69 -16.10
CA GLU A 185 6.15 -10.44 -15.92
C GLU A 185 6.46 -9.78 -14.57
N SER A 186 6.45 -10.55 -13.48
CA SER A 186 6.76 -10.02 -12.15
C SER A 186 8.20 -9.50 -12.05
N HIS A 187 9.15 -10.23 -12.63
CA HIS A 187 10.56 -9.82 -12.68
C HIS A 187 10.74 -8.54 -13.49
N GLU A 188 10.27 -8.51 -14.75
CA GLU A 188 10.41 -7.35 -15.64
C GLU A 188 9.84 -6.08 -15.02
N ARG A 189 8.66 -6.16 -14.44
CA ARG A 189 7.98 -5.03 -13.80
C ARG A 189 8.75 -4.51 -12.58
N ILE A 190 9.30 -5.39 -11.75
CA ILE A 190 10.09 -5.00 -10.58
C ILE A 190 11.46 -4.47 -11.02
N GLU A 191 12.14 -5.13 -11.96
CA GLU A 191 13.45 -4.72 -12.48
C GLU A 191 13.40 -3.34 -13.15
N HIS A 192 12.29 -3.00 -13.82
CA HIS A 192 12.10 -1.74 -14.54
C HIS A 192 12.47 -0.51 -13.71
N PHE A 193 12.13 -0.51 -12.43
CA PHE A 193 12.37 0.63 -11.54
C PHE A 193 13.71 0.56 -10.79
N ARG A 194 14.50 -0.50 -10.96
CA ARG A 194 15.71 -0.76 -10.16
C ARG A 194 16.71 0.38 -10.13
N LEU A 195 16.96 1.00 -11.26
CA LEU A 195 17.91 2.09 -11.40
C LEU A 195 17.33 3.48 -11.10
N ASN A 196 16.03 3.59 -10.90
CA ASN A 196 15.41 4.85 -10.52
C ASN A 196 15.63 5.14 -9.03
N LYS A 197 16.58 6.03 -8.72
CA LYS A 197 16.99 6.35 -7.33
C LYS A 197 15.86 6.91 -6.46
N ARG A 198 14.79 7.44 -7.07
CA ARG A 198 13.65 8.02 -6.37
C ARG A 198 12.49 7.04 -6.14
N VAL A 199 12.59 5.83 -6.67
CA VAL A 199 11.59 4.80 -6.49
C VAL A 199 12.08 3.75 -5.49
N VAL A 200 11.25 3.43 -4.53
CA VAL A 200 11.40 2.30 -3.61
C VAL A 200 10.36 1.27 -4.00
N ILE A 201 10.76 0.03 -4.17
CA ILE A 201 9.84 -1.09 -4.39
C ILE A 201 9.51 -1.74 -3.06
N GLN A 202 8.23 -2.07 -2.86
CA GLN A 202 7.77 -2.98 -1.83
C GLN A 202 7.03 -4.14 -2.49
N ALA A 203 7.76 -5.20 -2.74
CA ALA A 203 7.27 -6.39 -3.41
C ALA A 203 6.65 -7.37 -2.40
N GLN A 204 5.54 -7.99 -2.77
CA GLN A 204 4.85 -8.97 -1.95
C GLN A 204 4.40 -10.16 -2.80
N PRO A 205 4.75 -11.41 -2.41
CA PRO A 205 4.19 -12.58 -3.05
C PRO A 205 2.66 -12.60 -2.93
N PHE A 206 1.98 -12.93 -4.02
CA PHE A 206 0.54 -13.10 -4.00
C PHE A 206 0.15 -14.21 -3.02
N ARG A 207 -0.83 -13.91 -2.20
CA ARG A 207 -1.51 -14.88 -1.32
C ARG A 207 -2.96 -14.96 -1.73
N ASP A 208 -3.38 -16.14 -2.15
CA ASP A 208 -4.77 -16.36 -2.51
C ASP A 208 -5.66 -16.28 -1.27
N PRO A 209 -6.57 -15.30 -1.19
CA PRO A 209 -7.49 -15.18 -0.06
C PRO A 209 -8.45 -16.38 0.07
N GLN A 210 -8.71 -17.08 -1.04
CA GLN A 210 -9.56 -18.27 -1.06
C GLN A 210 -8.81 -19.53 -0.63
N ASN A 211 -7.46 -19.51 -0.70
CA ASN A 211 -6.61 -20.61 -0.26
C ASN A 211 -5.42 -20.11 0.57
N PRO A 212 -5.67 -19.59 1.78
CA PRO A 212 -4.63 -18.99 2.63
C PRO A 212 -3.55 -19.98 3.09
N ALA A 213 -3.82 -21.29 3.01
CA ALA A 213 -2.87 -22.35 3.31
C ALA A 213 -1.93 -22.70 2.15
N ALA A 214 -2.17 -22.16 0.94
CA ALA A 214 -1.32 -22.42 -0.22
C ALA A 214 0.13 -22.00 0.05
N LYS A 215 1.05 -22.90 -0.28
CA LYS A 215 2.49 -22.63 -0.14
C LYS A 215 2.93 -21.62 -1.19
N ILE A 216 3.48 -20.51 -0.73
CA ILE A 216 4.09 -19.51 -1.62
C ILE A 216 5.37 -20.11 -2.22
N PRO A 217 5.51 -20.12 -3.58
CA PRO A 217 6.71 -20.58 -4.26
C PRO A 217 7.97 -19.89 -3.76
N LYS A 218 9.08 -20.61 -3.74
CA LYS A 218 10.33 -20.08 -3.20
C LYS A 218 10.85 -18.90 -4.01
N TRP A 219 10.74 -18.95 -5.33
CA TRP A 219 11.18 -17.86 -6.21
C TRP A 219 10.45 -16.55 -5.94
N GLN A 220 9.15 -16.59 -5.60
CA GLN A 220 8.41 -15.38 -5.23
C GLN A 220 8.94 -14.78 -3.92
N LYS A 221 9.27 -15.62 -2.94
CA LYS A 221 9.88 -15.17 -1.68
C LYS A 221 11.26 -14.57 -1.91
N ASP A 222 12.08 -15.21 -2.72
CA ASP A 222 13.43 -14.76 -3.03
C ASP A 222 13.40 -13.43 -3.84
N MET A 223 12.44 -13.28 -4.76
CA MET A 223 12.25 -12.04 -5.51
C MET A 223 11.78 -10.89 -4.60
N ALA A 224 10.82 -11.15 -3.70
CA ALA A 224 10.39 -10.17 -2.70
C ALA A 224 11.54 -9.79 -1.75
N PHE A 225 12.32 -10.75 -1.31
CA PHE A 225 13.46 -10.54 -0.44
C PHE A 225 14.53 -9.66 -1.11
N TRP A 226 14.84 -9.91 -2.37
CA TRP A 226 15.73 -9.06 -3.16
C TRP A 226 15.20 -7.64 -3.33
N ALA A 227 13.97 -7.49 -3.82
CA ALA A 227 13.39 -6.19 -4.15
C ALA A 227 13.21 -5.28 -2.92
N ASN A 228 12.88 -5.87 -1.75
CA ASN A 228 12.63 -5.12 -0.53
C ASN A 228 13.91 -4.66 0.20
N GLN A 229 15.07 -5.15 -0.19
CA GLN A 229 16.36 -4.69 0.34
C GLN A 229 16.93 -3.59 -0.56
N ARG A 230 16.59 -2.33 -0.30
CA ARG A 230 16.92 -1.16 -1.14
C ARG A 230 18.39 -1.15 -1.63
N ALA A 231 19.34 -1.47 -0.77
CA ALA A 231 20.77 -1.49 -1.14
C ALA A 231 21.09 -2.61 -2.13
N VAL A 232 20.63 -3.82 -1.83
CA VAL A 232 20.82 -5.01 -2.65
C VAL A 232 20.10 -4.85 -4.00
N TYR A 233 18.84 -4.44 -3.97
CA TYR A 233 18.02 -4.21 -5.16
C TYR A 233 18.68 -3.24 -6.14
N ARG A 234 19.37 -2.20 -5.65
CA ARG A 234 20.06 -1.23 -6.50
C ARG A 234 21.41 -1.68 -7.00
N SER A 235 22.15 -2.44 -6.21
CA SER A 235 23.52 -2.86 -6.53
C SER A 235 23.59 -4.15 -7.35
N THR A 236 22.59 -5.00 -7.25
CA THR A 236 22.60 -6.35 -7.82
C THR A 236 21.28 -6.61 -8.53
N ASP A 237 21.31 -7.08 -9.76
CA ASP A 237 20.12 -7.55 -10.48
C ASP A 237 19.61 -8.88 -9.89
N PHE A 238 18.38 -9.24 -10.22
CA PHE A 238 17.80 -10.46 -9.67
C PHE A 238 18.55 -11.73 -10.08
N PRO A 239 19.01 -11.93 -11.32
CA PRO A 239 19.85 -13.09 -11.69
C PRO A 239 21.11 -13.23 -10.86
N GLY A 240 21.80 -12.12 -10.55
CA GLY A 240 23.00 -12.08 -9.74
C GLY A 240 22.78 -12.18 -8.24
N PHE A 241 21.55 -12.07 -7.77
CA PHE A 241 21.22 -12.14 -6.35
C PHE A 241 21.33 -13.57 -5.80
N SER A 242 22.00 -13.71 -4.64
CA SER A 242 22.16 -14.97 -3.93
C SER A 242 21.43 -14.92 -2.58
N PRO A 243 20.19 -15.43 -2.49
CA PRO A 243 19.44 -15.42 -1.23
C PRO A 243 19.93 -16.46 -0.20
N ARG A 244 20.82 -17.37 -0.62
CA ARG A 244 21.41 -18.41 0.21
C ARG A 244 22.71 -18.95 -0.41
N LYS A 245 23.60 -19.50 0.42
CA LYS A 245 24.89 -20.06 0.01
C LYS A 245 24.72 -21.05 -1.15
N GLY A 246 25.50 -20.85 -2.22
CA GLY A 246 25.57 -21.75 -3.37
C GLY A 246 24.38 -21.70 -4.34
N PHE A 247 23.46 -20.72 -4.19
CA PHE A 247 22.34 -20.56 -5.10
C PHE A 247 22.27 -19.11 -5.61
N PHE A 248 22.12 -18.94 -6.92
CA PHE A 248 21.86 -17.66 -7.56
C PHE A 248 20.50 -17.67 -8.24
N CYS A 249 19.81 -16.54 -8.19
CA CYS A 249 18.45 -16.43 -8.74
C CYS A 249 18.39 -16.58 -10.27
N LYS A 250 19.52 -16.52 -10.99
CA LYS A 250 19.60 -16.90 -12.41
C LYS A 250 19.05 -18.32 -12.69
N GLU A 251 19.13 -19.23 -11.71
CA GLU A 251 18.61 -20.59 -11.87
C GLU A 251 17.09 -20.62 -12.09
N TYR A 252 16.36 -19.60 -11.61
CA TYR A 252 14.94 -19.50 -11.86
C TYR A 252 14.61 -19.24 -13.34
N PHE A 253 15.46 -18.54 -14.09
CA PHE A 253 15.25 -18.27 -15.51
C PHE A 253 15.33 -19.55 -16.34
N ASN A 254 16.10 -20.55 -15.92
CA ASN A 254 16.11 -21.88 -16.53
C ASN A 254 14.79 -22.64 -16.31
N MET A 255 14.08 -22.34 -15.20
CA MET A 255 12.79 -22.96 -14.88
C MET A 255 11.60 -22.27 -15.59
N PHE A 256 11.79 -20.98 -15.94
CA PHE A 256 10.77 -20.13 -16.57
C PHE A 256 11.35 -19.46 -17.82
N PRO A 257 11.64 -20.20 -18.89
CA PRO A 257 12.19 -19.61 -20.10
C PRO A 257 11.24 -18.59 -20.70
N THR A 258 11.79 -17.51 -21.22
CA THR A 258 11.03 -16.54 -22.04
C THR A 258 10.64 -17.23 -23.35
N THR A 259 9.36 -17.38 -23.60
CA THR A 259 8.83 -17.87 -24.89
C THR A 259 8.93 -16.81 -25.97
#